data_c8101f733e75c8e04c7d6f11c5bb2bef
#
_entry.id   c8101f733e75c8e04c7d6f11c5bb2bef
#
_cell.length_a   1.000
_cell.length_b   1.000
_cell.length_c   1.000
_cell.angle_alpha   90.00
_cell.angle_beta   90.00
_cell.angle_gamma   90.00
#
_symmetry.space_group_name_H-M   'P 1'
#
loop_
_entity.id
_entity.type
_entity.pdbx_description
1 polymer ?
#
loop_
_entity_poly.entity_id
_entity_poly.type
_entity_poly.pdbx_seq_one_letter_code
_entity_poly.pdbx_strand_id
1 'polypeptide(L)'
;MAIQVVILAAGMGTRLGKPWPKPLTVLSDGRSIMQQQMENVTKVFGDVARVTVVVGFKLEMIIEAHPNASFVYNEVYDQTNTSKSLLKALRASQESGVLWLNGDVVFDSKVLERVADRIRSEKSFVCVNTSATAEEEVKYTVNEKGFIKELSKTVKNALGEAVGINFISAHEKAEVIKQLDACADQDYFERGLELAIEKNGIEMEPVDISDLFAVEVDFQADLDRANEGLK
;
A
#
# COMPACT_ATOMS: atom_id res chain seq x y z
N MET A 1 -5.85 19.75 -7.88
CA MET A 1 -5.80 19.28 -6.48
C MET A 1 -4.56 18.40 -6.35
N ALA A 2 -3.79 18.53 -5.27
CA ALA A 2 -2.62 17.68 -5.07
C ALA A 2 -3.07 16.25 -4.72
N ILE A 3 -2.42 15.24 -5.31
CA ILE A 3 -2.65 13.84 -4.99
C ILE A 3 -1.63 13.44 -3.93
N GLN A 4 -2.11 13.05 -2.76
CA GLN A 4 -1.26 12.57 -1.68
C GLN A 4 -0.97 11.09 -1.86
N VAL A 5 0.30 10.75 -1.91
CA VAL A 5 0.77 9.36 -2.05
C VAL A 5 1.63 9.02 -0.84
N VAL A 6 1.35 7.90 -0.21
CA VAL A 6 2.12 7.37 0.92
C VAL A 6 2.78 6.06 0.51
N ILE A 7 4.06 5.89 0.82
CA ILE A 7 4.76 4.60 0.68
C ILE A 7 5.08 4.09 2.08
N LEU A 8 4.56 2.90 2.43
CA LEU A 8 4.82 2.25 3.72
C LEU A 8 6.16 1.50 3.70
N ALA A 9 7.18 2.09 4.29
CA ALA A 9 8.57 1.62 4.22
C ALA A 9 9.24 1.47 5.59
N ALA A 10 8.46 1.42 6.69
CA ALA A 10 9.00 1.39 8.05
C ALA A 10 9.47 0.00 8.51
N GLY A 11 9.02 -1.08 7.87
CA GLY A 11 9.23 -2.46 8.29
C GLY A 11 10.67 -2.96 8.15
N MET A 12 11.05 -3.96 8.95
CA MET A 12 12.38 -4.56 8.96
C MET A 12 12.66 -5.47 7.74
N GLY A 13 11.64 -5.97 7.05
CA GLY A 13 11.78 -6.76 5.82
C GLY A 13 12.61 -8.05 5.97
N THR A 14 12.50 -8.74 7.10
CA THR A 14 13.40 -9.85 7.50
C THR A 14 13.33 -11.07 6.60
N ARG A 15 12.20 -11.33 5.93
CA ARG A 15 11.99 -12.53 5.08
C ARG A 15 12.91 -12.55 3.85
N LEU A 16 13.20 -11.41 3.25
CA LEU A 16 14.11 -11.31 2.10
C LEU A 16 15.59 -11.45 2.52
N GLY A 17 15.90 -11.35 3.83
CA GLY A 17 17.23 -11.57 4.39
C GLY A 17 18.27 -10.53 3.97
N LYS A 18 17.87 -9.36 3.50
CA LYS A 18 18.78 -8.28 3.09
C LYS A 18 19.13 -7.39 4.29
N PRO A 19 20.37 -6.84 4.36
CA PRO A 19 20.79 -5.97 5.46
C PRO A 19 20.29 -4.52 5.33
N TRP A 20 19.55 -4.20 4.30
CA TRP A 20 18.97 -2.87 4.03
C TRP A 20 17.44 -2.92 4.02
N PRO A 21 16.75 -1.76 4.09
CA PRO A 21 15.29 -1.70 3.97
C PRO A 21 14.79 -2.36 2.69
N LYS A 22 13.75 -3.19 2.78
CA LYS A 22 13.18 -3.93 1.63
C LYS A 22 12.88 -3.02 0.42
N PRO A 23 12.32 -1.80 0.59
CA PRO A 23 12.06 -0.89 -0.52
C PRO A 23 13.31 -0.44 -1.31
N LEU A 24 14.50 -0.59 -0.74
CA LEU A 24 15.77 -0.31 -1.40
C LEU A 24 16.36 -1.54 -2.12
N THR A 25 15.64 -2.65 -2.18
CA THR A 25 16.08 -3.82 -2.96
C THR A 25 16.16 -3.45 -4.44
N VAL A 26 17.34 -3.74 -5.05
CA VAL A 26 17.62 -3.41 -6.44
C VAL A 26 16.99 -4.44 -7.37
N LEU A 27 16.29 -3.96 -8.38
CA LEU A 27 15.66 -4.72 -9.46
C LEU A 27 16.65 -4.94 -10.62
N SER A 28 16.32 -5.81 -11.57
CA SER A 28 17.20 -6.16 -12.70
C SER A 28 17.51 -4.98 -13.64
N ASP A 29 16.69 -3.95 -13.63
CA ASP A 29 16.88 -2.72 -14.41
C ASP A 29 17.72 -1.65 -13.69
N GLY A 30 18.21 -1.97 -12.49
CA GLY A 30 19.08 -1.11 -11.68
C GLY A 30 18.36 -0.15 -10.73
N ARG A 31 17.03 -0.05 -10.80
CA ARG A 31 16.23 0.74 -9.86
C ARG A 31 16.00 0.00 -8.55
N SER A 32 15.79 0.72 -7.45
CA SER A 32 15.17 0.11 -6.27
C SER A 32 13.65 -0.03 -6.45
N ILE A 33 13.00 -0.89 -5.63
CA ILE A 33 11.53 -1.01 -5.61
C ILE A 33 10.90 0.36 -5.40
N MET A 34 11.36 1.12 -4.40
CA MET A 34 10.83 2.46 -4.11
C MET A 34 11.06 3.45 -5.26
N GLN A 35 12.21 3.41 -5.91
CA GLN A 35 12.48 4.25 -7.08
C GLN A 35 11.48 3.95 -8.20
N GLN A 36 11.23 2.67 -8.49
CA GLN A 36 10.25 2.23 -9.48
C GLN A 36 8.83 2.72 -9.13
N GLN A 37 8.42 2.64 -7.86
CA GLN A 37 7.14 3.16 -7.38
C GLN A 37 7.04 4.68 -7.57
N MET A 38 8.06 5.44 -7.18
CA MET A 38 8.09 6.90 -7.32
C MET A 38 8.06 7.35 -8.78
N GLU A 39 8.77 6.65 -9.66
CA GLU A 39 8.74 6.91 -11.10
C GLU A 39 7.36 6.63 -11.70
N ASN A 40 6.68 5.54 -11.30
CA ASN A 40 5.31 5.26 -11.70
C ASN A 40 4.34 6.35 -11.25
N VAL A 41 4.45 6.81 -10.01
CA VAL A 41 3.65 7.92 -9.46
C VAL A 41 3.88 9.19 -10.27
N THR A 42 5.14 9.54 -10.52
CA THR A 42 5.51 10.73 -11.31
C THR A 42 5.02 10.63 -12.76
N LYS A 43 5.14 9.45 -13.38
CA LYS A 43 4.69 9.20 -14.76
C LYS A 43 3.19 9.43 -14.91
N VAL A 44 2.37 8.99 -13.95
CA VAL A 44 0.91 9.04 -14.05
C VAL A 44 0.32 10.35 -13.53
N PHE A 45 0.87 10.88 -12.45
CA PHE A 45 0.30 12.06 -11.77
C PHE A 45 1.15 13.33 -11.92
N GLY A 46 2.39 13.22 -12.39
CA GLY A 46 3.27 14.38 -12.60
C GLY A 46 3.51 15.18 -11.32
N ASP A 47 3.65 16.50 -11.50
CA ASP A 47 3.98 17.43 -10.40
C ASP A 47 2.85 17.65 -9.40
N VAL A 48 1.66 17.10 -9.64
CA VAL A 48 0.54 17.21 -8.67
C VAL A 48 0.64 16.16 -7.57
N ALA A 49 1.46 15.10 -7.74
CA ALA A 49 1.71 14.11 -6.71
C ALA A 49 2.62 14.67 -5.60
N ARG A 50 2.29 14.32 -4.37
CA ARG A 50 3.10 14.59 -3.17
C ARG A 50 3.36 13.27 -2.47
N VAL A 51 4.60 12.80 -2.58
CA VAL A 51 5.00 11.51 -2.01
C VAL A 51 5.52 11.72 -0.59
N THR A 52 4.95 10.99 0.34
CA THR A 52 5.40 10.87 1.74
C THR A 52 5.78 9.42 2.01
N VAL A 53 6.97 9.19 2.53
CA VAL A 53 7.46 7.86 2.87
C VAL A 53 7.37 7.66 4.38
N VAL A 54 6.69 6.60 4.83
CA VAL A 54 6.73 6.20 6.24
C VAL A 54 7.97 5.38 6.46
N VAL A 55 8.89 5.89 7.28
CA VAL A 55 10.20 5.30 7.56
C VAL A 55 10.28 4.77 8.99
N GLY A 56 11.17 3.81 9.19
CA GLY A 56 11.44 3.18 10.49
C GLY A 56 12.81 2.53 10.50
N PHE A 57 12.88 1.24 10.11
CA PHE A 57 14.14 0.51 10.05
C PHE A 57 15.13 1.17 9.08
N LYS A 58 16.34 1.51 9.58
CA LYS A 58 17.43 2.14 8.82
C LYS A 58 16.95 3.33 7.95
N LEU A 59 16.15 4.20 8.56
CA LEU A 59 15.53 5.35 7.91
C LEU A 59 16.54 6.23 7.17
N GLU A 60 17.77 6.34 7.68
CA GLU A 60 18.86 7.11 7.10
C GLU A 60 19.16 6.65 5.65
N MET A 61 19.13 5.35 5.38
CA MET A 61 19.38 4.82 4.03
C MET A 61 18.28 5.24 3.05
N ILE A 62 17.02 5.27 3.50
CA ILE A 62 15.91 5.70 2.66
C ILE A 62 15.97 7.20 2.39
N ILE A 63 16.30 8.01 3.40
CA ILE A 63 16.46 9.46 3.27
C ILE A 63 17.62 9.80 2.32
N GLU A 64 18.75 9.12 2.44
CA GLU A 64 19.90 9.30 1.53
C GLU A 64 19.56 8.93 0.07
N ALA A 65 18.80 7.84 -0.13
CA ALA A 65 18.41 7.39 -1.46
C ALA A 65 17.35 8.32 -2.12
N HIS A 66 16.49 8.96 -1.32
CA HIS A 66 15.37 9.77 -1.81
C HIS A 66 15.24 11.11 -1.08
N PRO A 67 16.26 11.99 -1.11
CA PRO A 67 16.34 13.21 -0.29
C PRO A 67 15.25 14.25 -0.58
N ASN A 68 14.55 14.13 -1.71
CA ASN A 68 13.50 15.06 -2.11
C ASN A 68 12.08 14.61 -1.69
N ALA A 69 11.94 13.44 -1.06
CA ALA A 69 10.66 12.97 -0.52
C ALA A 69 10.33 13.62 0.83
N SER A 70 9.06 13.64 1.18
CA SER A 70 8.63 13.93 2.56
C SER A 70 8.67 12.64 3.38
N PHE A 71 8.91 12.76 4.70
CA PHE A 71 9.03 11.59 5.57
C PHE A 71 8.15 11.71 6.80
N VAL A 72 7.58 10.57 7.20
CA VAL A 72 6.90 10.37 8.49
C VAL A 72 7.61 9.24 9.21
N TYR A 73 8.13 9.49 10.40
CA TYR A 73 8.85 8.49 11.18
C TYR A 73 7.90 7.68 12.07
N ASN A 74 7.93 6.37 11.93
CA ASN A 74 7.33 5.46 12.90
C ASN A 74 8.41 5.04 13.90
N GLU A 75 8.52 5.74 15.02
CA GLU A 75 9.53 5.54 16.06
C GLU A 75 9.40 4.21 16.81
N VAL A 76 8.24 3.56 16.68
CA VAL A 76 7.95 2.26 17.30
C VAL A 76 7.78 1.15 16.24
N TYR A 77 8.46 1.30 15.11
CA TYR A 77 8.35 0.38 13.97
C TYR A 77 8.70 -1.08 14.30
N ASP A 78 9.57 -1.30 15.27
CA ASP A 78 10.01 -2.60 15.76
C ASP A 78 9.01 -3.26 16.73
N GLN A 79 8.04 -2.49 17.24
CA GLN A 79 7.01 -2.91 18.19
C GLN A 79 5.61 -2.91 17.58
N THR A 80 5.45 -2.37 16.37
CA THR A 80 4.15 -2.17 15.72
C THR A 80 4.15 -2.71 14.29
N ASN A 81 2.95 -2.83 13.71
CA ASN A 81 2.79 -3.26 12.34
C ASN A 81 2.24 -2.13 11.46
N THR A 82 1.83 -2.46 10.24
CA THR A 82 1.43 -1.51 9.18
C THR A 82 0.24 -0.64 9.57
N SER A 83 -0.64 -1.07 10.50
CA SER A 83 -1.74 -0.22 11.02
C SER A 83 -1.23 1.08 11.63
N LYS A 84 -0.17 1.01 12.45
CA LYS A 84 0.40 2.19 13.11
C LYS A 84 1.21 3.05 12.14
N SER A 85 1.88 2.44 11.16
CA SER A 85 2.57 3.16 10.09
C SER A 85 1.59 3.97 9.23
N LEU A 86 0.50 3.35 8.78
CA LEU A 86 -0.55 4.05 8.01
C LEU A 86 -1.23 5.13 8.85
N LEU A 87 -1.55 4.85 10.12
CA LEU A 87 -2.14 5.82 11.03
C LEU A 87 -1.32 7.11 11.11
N LYS A 88 -0.01 7.00 11.28
CA LYS A 88 0.90 8.16 11.34
C LYS A 88 0.88 8.96 10.03
N ALA A 89 0.89 8.28 8.89
CA ALA A 89 0.82 8.92 7.59
C ALA A 89 -0.51 9.65 7.36
N LEU A 90 -1.64 9.01 7.67
CA LEU A 90 -2.96 9.64 7.51
C LEU A 90 -3.16 10.83 8.44
N ARG A 91 -2.65 10.78 9.69
CA ARG A 91 -2.66 11.91 10.63
C ARG A 91 -1.80 13.08 10.16
N ALA A 92 -0.70 12.81 9.47
CA ALA A 92 0.19 13.84 8.91
C ALA A 92 -0.28 14.37 7.55
N SER A 93 -1.28 13.72 6.93
CA SER A 93 -1.77 14.08 5.60
C SER A 93 -2.68 15.32 5.63
N GLN A 94 -2.81 15.97 4.47
CA GLN A 94 -3.75 17.09 4.27
C GLN A 94 -5.20 16.58 4.17
N GLU A 95 -6.16 17.48 4.01
CA GLU A 95 -7.61 17.14 3.99
C GLU A 95 -8.08 16.30 2.79
N SER A 96 -7.31 16.21 1.70
CA SER A 96 -7.66 15.37 0.54
C SER A 96 -7.51 13.87 0.82
N GLY A 97 -8.05 13.01 -0.07
CA GLY A 97 -7.85 11.57 -0.01
C GLY A 97 -6.38 11.18 -0.13
N VAL A 98 -6.06 9.94 0.23
CA VAL A 98 -4.69 9.41 0.28
C VAL A 98 -4.61 8.07 -0.45
N LEU A 99 -3.74 8.00 -1.47
CA LEU A 99 -3.27 6.76 -2.07
C LEU A 99 -2.11 6.23 -1.22
N TRP A 100 -2.13 4.95 -0.84
CA TRP A 100 -0.93 4.36 -0.23
C TRP A 100 -0.51 3.07 -0.91
N LEU A 101 0.79 2.85 -0.89
CA LEU A 101 1.48 1.71 -1.49
C LEU A 101 2.25 0.96 -0.40
N ASN A 102 2.18 -0.35 -0.38
CA ASN A 102 3.15 -1.15 0.35
C ASN A 102 4.53 -0.97 -0.31
N GLY A 103 5.57 -0.72 0.48
CA GLY A 103 6.91 -0.37 -0.01
C GLY A 103 7.67 -1.51 -0.69
N ASP A 104 7.06 -2.68 -0.81
CA ASP A 104 7.61 -3.90 -1.39
C ASP A 104 6.86 -4.38 -2.64
N VAL A 105 5.89 -3.62 -3.13
CA VAL A 105 5.14 -3.94 -4.35
C VAL A 105 5.82 -3.37 -5.59
N VAL A 106 6.15 -4.23 -6.56
CA VAL A 106 6.60 -3.87 -7.90
C VAL A 106 5.42 -3.99 -8.86
N PHE A 107 5.11 -2.94 -9.63
CA PHE A 107 3.91 -2.92 -10.47
C PHE A 107 4.09 -2.07 -11.74
N ASP A 108 3.33 -2.39 -12.80
CA ASP A 108 3.24 -1.57 -14.03
C ASP A 108 2.49 -0.24 -13.72
N SER A 109 2.99 0.89 -14.24
CA SER A 109 2.34 2.21 -14.14
C SER A 109 0.87 2.21 -14.58
N LYS A 110 0.47 1.28 -15.45
CA LYS A 110 -0.93 1.07 -15.87
C LYS A 110 -1.89 0.79 -14.71
N VAL A 111 -1.39 0.26 -13.59
CA VAL A 111 -2.19 0.10 -12.37
C VAL A 111 -2.66 1.47 -11.87
N LEU A 112 -1.75 2.44 -11.77
CA LEU A 112 -2.10 3.81 -11.36
C LEU A 112 -2.96 4.52 -12.40
N GLU A 113 -2.73 4.29 -13.70
CA GLU A 113 -3.57 4.81 -14.78
C GLU A 113 -5.03 4.30 -14.63
N ARG A 114 -5.22 2.98 -14.32
CA ARG A 114 -6.54 2.36 -14.10
C ARG A 114 -7.31 2.98 -12.94
N VAL A 115 -6.63 3.37 -11.87
CA VAL A 115 -7.27 3.91 -10.67
C VAL A 115 -7.32 5.45 -10.64
N ALA A 116 -6.69 6.13 -11.59
CA ALA A 116 -6.54 7.58 -11.59
C ALA A 116 -7.88 8.34 -11.49
N ASP A 117 -8.91 7.89 -12.20
CA ASP A 117 -10.23 8.54 -12.17
C ASP A 117 -10.96 8.30 -10.85
N ARG A 118 -10.73 7.16 -10.17
CA ARG A 118 -11.24 6.90 -8.81
C ARG A 118 -10.61 7.85 -7.80
N ILE A 119 -9.31 8.05 -7.88
CA ILE A 119 -8.58 9.00 -7.03
C ILE A 119 -9.12 10.43 -7.24
N ARG A 120 -9.28 10.87 -8.50
CA ARG A 120 -9.81 12.21 -8.82
C ARG A 120 -11.26 12.42 -8.37
N SER A 121 -12.06 11.35 -8.36
CA SER A 121 -13.46 11.37 -7.94
C SER A 121 -13.67 10.98 -6.47
N GLU A 122 -12.58 10.89 -5.69
CA GLU A 122 -12.61 10.60 -4.26
C GLU A 122 -13.39 9.30 -3.94
N LYS A 123 -13.16 8.22 -4.72
CA LYS A 123 -13.74 6.91 -4.50
C LYS A 123 -12.72 5.97 -3.88
N SER A 124 -13.00 5.50 -2.67
CA SER A 124 -12.12 4.58 -1.94
C SER A 124 -12.07 3.21 -2.60
N PHE A 125 -10.86 2.63 -2.67
CA PHE A 125 -10.65 1.32 -3.29
C PHE A 125 -9.49 0.53 -2.69
N VAL A 126 -9.50 -0.76 -2.96
CA VAL A 126 -8.38 -1.70 -2.79
C VAL A 126 -8.09 -2.32 -4.15
N CYS A 127 -6.85 -2.26 -4.64
CA CYS A 127 -6.45 -3.03 -5.80
C CYS A 127 -6.35 -4.52 -5.44
N VAL A 128 -6.94 -5.36 -6.26
CA VAL A 128 -7.07 -6.80 -6.00
C VAL A 128 -6.60 -7.63 -7.20
N ASN A 129 -6.12 -8.84 -6.92
CA ASN A 129 -5.82 -9.86 -7.90
C ASN A 129 -6.78 -11.04 -7.69
N THR A 130 -7.55 -11.39 -8.73
CA THR A 130 -8.52 -12.49 -8.71
C THR A 130 -7.99 -13.78 -9.35
N SER A 131 -6.79 -13.73 -9.95
CA SER A 131 -6.22 -14.89 -10.69
C SER A 131 -5.62 -15.96 -9.77
N ALA A 132 -5.22 -15.59 -8.55
CA ALA A 132 -4.66 -16.51 -7.56
C ALA A 132 -4.94 -15.98 -6.13
N THR A 133 -4.91 -16.89 -5.17
CA THR A 133 -4.94 -16.57 -3.73
C THR A 133 -3.88 -17.40 -3.03
N ALA A 134 -2.78 -16.76 -2.60
CA ALA A 134 -1.78 -17.44 -1.80
C ALA A 134 -2.21 -17.52 -0.31
N GLU A 135 -1.71 -18.49 0.42
CA GLU A 135 -2.10 -18.71 1.83
C GLU A 135 -1.72 -17.53 2.72
N GLU A 136 -0.58 -16.93 2.44
CA GLU A 136 0.02 -15.83 3.22
C GLU A 136 -0.55 -14.44 2.87
N GLU A 137 -1.31 -14.32 1.78
CA GLU A 137 -1.78 -13.03 1.29
C GLU A 137 -3.08 -12.57 1.99
N VAL A 138 -3.32 -11.26 1.95
CA VAL A 138 -4.55 -10.66 2.44
C VAL A 138 -5.67 -10.89 1.44
N LYS A 139 -6.67 -11.64 1.84
CA LYS A 139 -7.80 -12.08 1.02
C LYS A 139 -9.01 -11.18 1.25
N TYR A 140 -9.93 -11.16 0.29
CA TYR A 140 -11.14 -10.35 0.41
C TYR A 140 -12.42 -11.08 -0.02
N THR A 141 -13.55 -10.60 0.50
CA THR A 141 -14.91 -10.85 0.01
C THR A 141 -15.63 -9.53 -0.22
N VAL A 142 -16.77 -9.59 -0.90
CA VAL A 142 -17.62 -8.42 -1.14
C VAL A 142 -19.01 -8.60 -0.54
N ASN A 143 -19.70 -7.50 -0.27
CA ASN A 143 -21.10 -7.47 0.10
C ASN A 143 -22.02 -7.54 -1.15
N GLU A 144 -23.34 -7.53 -0.95
CA GLU A 144 -24.35 -7.60 -2.02
C GLU A 144 -24.26 -6.43 -3.01
N LYS A 145 -23.66 -5.31 -2.63
CA LYS A 145 -23.45 -4.14 -3.50
C LYS A 145 -22.12 -4.19 -4.27
N GLY A 146 -21.27 -5.20 -4.02
CA GLY A 146 -19.96 -5.36 -4.67
C GLY A 146 -18.81 -4.60 -3.99
N PHE A 147 -19.01 -3.99 -2.81
CA PHE A 147 -17.93 -3.37 -2.03
C PHE A 147 -17.25 -4.39 -1.12
N ILE A 148 -15.98 -4.15 -0.79
CA ILE A 148 -15.22 -4.98 0.17
C ILE A 148 -16.02 -5.15 1.46
N LYS A 149 -16.11 -6.40 1.93
CA LYS A 149 -16.76 -6.78 3.17
C LYS A 149 -15.76 -7.28 4.20
N GLU A 150 -14.90 -8.22 3.82
CA GLU A 150 -13.85 -8.79 4.64
C GLU A 150 -12.50 -8.57 3.96
N LEU A 151 -11.46 -8.31 4.71
CA LEU A 151 -10.11 -8.01 4.19
C LEU A 151 -9.06 -8.50 5.20
N SER A 152 -8.71 -9.79 5.15
CA SER A 152 -7.71 -10.37 6.05
C SER A 152 -7.10 -11.65 5.48
N LYS A 153 -6.01 -12.12 6.11
CA LYS A 153 -5.38 -13.40 5.76
C LYS A 153 -6.27 -14.62 6.07
N THR A 154 -7.23 -14.48 6.96
CA THR A 154 -8.09 -15.58 7.45
C THR A 154 -9.43 -15.69 6.74
N VAL A 155 -9.71 -14.84 5.76
CA VAL A 155 -10.93 -14.86 4.95
C VAL A 155 -11.11 -16.21 4.29
N LYS A 156 -12.32 -16.78 4.42
CA LYS A 156 -12.72 -18.04 3.77
C LYS A 156 -13.52 -17.74 2.50
N ASN A 157 -13.40 -18.61 1.51
CA ASN A 157 -14.06 -18.43 0.21
C ASN A 157 -13.75 -17.07 -0.43
N ALA A 158 -12.49 -16.68 -0.40
CA ALA A 158 -12.02 -15.42 -0.94
C ALA A 158 -12.24 -15.32 -2.46
N LEU A 159 -12.51 -14.11 -2.93
CA LEU A 159 -12.62 -13.79 -4.35
C LEU A 159 -11.27 -13.50 -5.01
N GLY A 160 -10.23 -13.26 -4.20
CA GLY A 160 -8.88 -12.92 -4.61
C GLY A 160 -8.07 -12.38 -3.44
N GLU A 161 -6.97 -11.72 -3.74
CA GLU A 161 -6.03 -11.14 -2.77
C GLU A 161 -5.85 -9.63 -3.00
N ALA A 162 -5.57 -8.87 -1.94
CA ALA A 162 -5.19 -7.45 -2.01
C ALA A 162 -3.72 -7.31 -2.42
N VAL A 163 -3.40 -6.29 -3.21
CA VAL A 163 -2.07 -6.10 -3.84
C VAL A 163 -1.26 -4.99 -3.17
N GLY A 164 -1.70 -4.47 -2.03
CA GLY A 164 -0.96 -3.42 -1.33
C GLY A 164 -0.97 -2.04 -2.02
N ILE A 165 -1.96 -1.78 -2.88
CA ILE A 165 -2.22 -0.47 -3.54
C ILE A 165 -3.65 -0.07 -3.21
N ASN A 166 -3.84 0.99 -2.43
CA ASN A 166 -5.13 1.34 -1.86
C ASN A 166 -5.35 2.85 -1.81
N PHE A 167 -6.60 3.29 -1.82
CA PHE A 167 -6.95 4.70 -1.67
C PHE A 167 -8.11 4.88 -0.72
N ILE A 168 -8.03 5.89 0.12
CA ILE A 168 -9.12 6.36 0.97
C ILE A 168 -9.50 7.79 0.59
N SER A 169 -10.80 8.03 0.42
CA SER A 169 -11.34 9.36 0.15
C SER A 169 -11.15 10.30 1.35
N ALA A 170 -11.17 11.61 1.09
CA ALA A 170 -11.14 12.62 2.13
C ALA A 170 -12.31 12.44 3.13
N HIS A 171 -13.47 12.04 2.63
CA HIS A 171 -14.69 11.90 3.42
C HIS A 171 -14.63 10.74 4.41
N GLU A 172 -13.96 9.64 4.06
CA GLU A 172 -13.90 8.41 4.86
C GLU A 172 -12.64 8.32 5.72
N LYS A 173 -11.63 9.14 5.42
CA LYS A 173 -10.32 9.11 6.06
C LYS A 173 -10.39 9.25 7.60
N ALA A 174 -11.25 10.11 8.11
CA ALA A 174 -11.38 10.31 9.55
C ALA A 174 -11.83 9.03 10.28
N GLU A 175 -12.74 8.26 9.69
CA GLU A 175 -13.21 7.00 10.27
C GLU A 175 -12.12 5.92 10.20
N VAL A 176 -11.36 5.86 9.11
CA VAL A 176 -10.21 4.95 9.00
C VAL A 176 -9.15 5.29 10.05
N ILE A 177 -8.79 6.58 10.23
CA ILE A 177 -7.87 7.02 11.29
C ILE A 177 -8.33 6.53 12.66
N LYS A 178 -9.61 6.69 12.98
CA LYS A 178 -10.20 6.27 14.26
C LYS A 178 -10.05 4.75 14.48
N GLN A 179 -10.31 3.94 13.45
CA GLN A 179 -10.21 2.49 13.58
C GLN A 179 -8.75 2.01 13.60
N LEU A 180 -7.85 2.62 12.84
CA LEU A 180 -6.41 2.33 12.91
C LEU A 180 -5.82 2.66 14.28
N ASP A 181 -6.30 3.71 14.94
CA ASP A 181 -5.92 4.07 16.31
C ASP A 181 -6.35 2.99 17.31
N ALA A 182 -7.54 2.43 17.12
CA ALA A 182 -8.11 1.37 17.95
C ALA A 182 -7.53 -0.04 17.69
N CYS A 183 -6.80 -0.25 16.59
CA CYS A 183 -6.12 -1.50 16.30
C CYS A 183 -5.04 -1.81 17.35
N ALA A 184 -4.80 -3.10 17.60
CA ALA A 184 -3.64 -3.55 18.36
C ALA A 184 -2.34 -3.19 17.64
N ASP A 185 -1.24 -3.12 18.37
CA ASP A 185 0.06 -2.70 17.83
C ASP A 185 0.56 -3.63 16.71
N GLN A 186 0.25 -4.91 16.80
CA GLN A 186 0.65 -5.93 15.82
C GLN A 186 -0.35 -6.13 14.67
N ASP A 187 -1.45 -5.38 14.64
CA ASP A 187 -2.42 -5.47 13.55
C ASP A 187 -1.87 -4.86 12.26
N TYR A 188 -2.21 -5.48 11.13
CA TYR A 188 -2.03 -4.91 9.81
C TYR A 188 -3.07 -3.80 9.56
N PHE A 189 -2.82 -2.91 8.61
CA PHE A 189 -3.76 -1.81 8.31
C PHE A 189 -5.11 -2.32 7.78
N GLU A 190 -5.15 -3.47 7.16
CA GLU A 190 -6.38 -4.11 6.67
C GLU A 190 -7.39 -4.33 7.80
N ARG A 191 -6.90 -4.63 9.02
CA ARG A 191 -7.79 -4.73 10.19
C ARG A 191 -8.48 -3.40 10.49
N GLY A 192 -7.79 -2.29 10.35
CA GLY A 192 -8.38 -0.95 10.50
C GLY A 192 -9.43 -0.66 9.42
N LEU A 193 -9.18 -1.09 8.18
CA LEU A 193 -10.16 -0.98 7.08
C LEU A 193 -11.40 -1.85 7.35
N GLU A 194 -11.23 -3.12 7.72
CA GLU A 194 -12.35 -4.00 8.09
C GLU A 194 -13.23 -3.37 9.19
N LEU A 195 -12.60 -2.85 10.25
CA LEU A 195 -13.31 -2.19 11.33
C LEU A 195 -14.05 -0.93 10.87
N ALA A 196 -13.48 -0.16 9.95
CA ALA A 196 -14.12 1.02 9.39
C ALA A 196 -15.30 0.64 8.47
N ILE A 197 -15.19 -0.43 7.69
CA ILE A 197 -16.28 -1.00 6.90
C ILE A 197 -17.41 -1.47 7.85
N GLU A 198 -17.07 -2.29 8.85
CA GLU A 198 -18.04 -2.92 9.73
C GLU A 198 -18.77 -1.91 10.63
N LYS A 199 -18.01 -0.97 11.25
CA LYS A 199 -18.54 -0.07 12.29
C LYS A 199 -19.02 1.26 11.76
N ASN A 200 -18.42 1.76 10.68
CA ASN A 200 -18.67 3.09 10.15
C ASN A 200 -19.34 3.07 8.77
N GLY A 201 -19.44 1.89 8.13
CA GLY A 201 -20.13 1.73 6.85
C GLY A 201 -19.39 2.36 5.68
N ILE A 202 -18.05 2.51 5.74
CA ILE A 202 -17.29 2.99 4.59
C ILE A 202 -17.40 1.97 3.43
N GLU A 203 -17.41 2.47 2.21
CA GLU A 203 -17.53 1.65 1.01
C GLU A 203 -16.23 1.70 0.20
N MET A 204 -15.53 0.56 0.08
CA MET A 204 -14.30 0.45 -0.70
C MET A 204 -14.51 -0.47 -1.91
N GLU A 205 -14.23 0.04 -3.12
CA GLU A 205 -14.34 -0.75 -4.35
C GLU A 205 -13.17 -1.74 -4.44
N PRO A 206 -13.39 -3.04 -4.76
CA PRO A 206 -12.31 -3.92 -5.22
C PRO A 206 -12.00 -3.56 -6.68
N VAL A 207 -10.80 -3.09 -6.95
CA VAL A 207 -10.35 -2.80 -8.32
C VAL A 207 -9.48 -3.94 -8.82
N ASP A 208 -10.04 -4.76 -9.70
CA ASP A 208 -9.32 -5.90 -10.29
C ASP A 208 -8.20 -5.42 -11.22
N ILE A 209 -6.98 -5.87 -10.92
CA ILE A 209 -5.77 -5.61 -11.69
C ILE A 209 -5.08 -6.91 -12.15
N SER A 210 -5.80 -8.04 -12.16
CA SER A 210 -5.25 -9.38 -12.49
C SER A 210 -4.61 -9.47 -13.88
N ASP A 211 -5.03 -8.61 -14.81
CA ASP A 211 -4.48 -8.50 -16.17
C ASP A 211 -3.25 -7.56 -16.26
N LEU A 212 -2.85 -6.94 -15.16
CA LEU A 212 -1.69 -6.06 -15.06
C LEU A 212 -0.62 -6.69 -14.17
N PHE A 213 0.63 -6.31 -14.42
CA PHE A 213 1.72 -6.79 -13.60
C PHE A 213 1.75 -6.05 -12.26
N ALA A 214 1.65 -6.82 -11.16
CA ALA A 214 1.90 -6.38 -9.80
C ALA A 214 2.34 -7.59 -8.95
N VAL A 215 3.39 -7.44 -8.16
CA VAL A 215 3.91 -8.49 -7.27
C VAL A 215 4.46 -7.88 -5.99
N GLU A 216 4.09 -8.44 -4.84
CA GLU A 216 4.71 -8.16 -3.54
C GLU A 216 5.98 -9.00 -3.40
N VAL A 217 7.10 -8.36 -3.05
CA VAL A 217 8.42 -8.99 -2.97
C VAL A 217 8.72 -9.37 -1.52
N ASP A 218 8.33 -10.55 -1.10
CA ASP A 218 8.60 -11.07 0.24
C ASP A 218 9.80 -12.01 0.29
N PHE A 219 9.96 -12.83 -0.73
CA PHE A 219 11.01 -13.84 -0.86
C PHE A 219 11.84 -13.64 -2.13
N GLN A 220 12.94 -14.37 -2.25
CA GLN A 220 13.78 -14.32 -3.45
C GLN A 220 13.00 -14.71 -4.72
N ALA A 221 12.09 -15.69 -4.64
CA ALA A 221 11.26 -16.09 -5.77
C ALA A 221 10.35 -14.96 -6.27
N ASP A 222 9.87 -14.10 -5.38
CA ASP A 222 9.07 -12.93 -5.74
C ASP A 222 9.91 -11.88 -6.43
N LEU A 223 11.14 -11.66 -5.95
CA LEU A 223 12.09 -10.76 -6.60
C LEU A 223 12.45 -11.24 -8.01
N ASP A 224 12.59 -12.55 -8.20
CA ASP A 224 12.84 -13.14 -9.51
C ASP A 224 11.64 -12.90 -10.44
N ARG A 225 10.41 -13.11 -9.97
CA ARG A 225 9.17 -12.78 -10.70
C ARG A 225 9.07 -11.27 -11.01
N ALA A 226 9.43 -10.41 -10.05
CA ALA A 226 9.44 -8.97 -10.26
C ALA A 226 10.40 -8.58 -11.39
N ASN A 227 11.59 -9.18 -11.42
CA ASN A 227 12.61 -8.95 -12.44
C ASN A 227 12.21 -9.49 -13.83
N GLU A 228 11.41 -10.54 -13.90
CA GLU A 228 10.86 -11.08 -15.15
C GLU A 228 9.77 -10.17 -15.73
N GLY A 229 8.90 -9.63 -14.88
CA GLY A 229 7.80 -8.75 -15.30
C GLY A 229 8.22 -7.34 -15.72
N LEU A 230 9.47 -6.95 -15.45
CA LEU A 230 10.05 -5.65 -15.87
C LEU A 230 10.75 -5.71 -17.25
N LYS A 231 10.87 -6.89 -17.86
CA LYS A 231 11.46 -7.06 -19.21
C LYS A 231 10.43 -6.75 -20.28
#